data_d6ab17f3c29eaa7b9a53bd248d1c3a8b
#
_entry.id   d6ab17f3c29eaa7b9a53bd248d1c3a8b
#
_cell.length_a   1.000
_cell.length_b   1.000
_cell.length_c   1.000
_cell.angle_alpha   90.00
_cell.angle_beta   90.00
_cell.angle_gamma   90.00
#
_symmetry.space_group_name_H-M   'P 1'
#
loop_
_entity.id
_entity.type
_entity.pdbx_description
1 polymer ?
#
loop_
_entity_poly.entity_id
_entity_poly.type
_entity_poly.pdbx_seq_one_letter_code
_entity_poly.pdbx_strand_id
1 'polypeptide(L)'
;ENLPQGVSMEQALLGFDYSAPVAGTLSSGFGYREHPTEGEERFHYGVDLAADTGAEVRCFADGTVTAVGDSSSYGRYCVVAHEGGYSTLYAHCSRVTASSGTAVKRGQKIAEVGETGMATGPHLHFELQREGTYLNPVYYVSAL
;
A
#
# COMPACT_ATOMS: atom_id res chain seq x y z
N GLU A 1 -10.25 2.86 -22.33
CA GLU A 1 -8.81 2.79 -22.05
C GLU A 1 -8.46 1.43 -21.47
N ASN A 2 -7.43 0.82 -22.01
CA ASN A 2 -7.05 -0.54 -21.61
C ASN A 2 -6.31 -0.55 -20.30
N LEU A 3 -6.69 -1.46 -19.40
CA LEU A 3 -5.98 -1.67 -18.16
C LEU A 3 -4.76 -2.56 -18.39
N PRO A 4 -3.68 -2.39 -17.60
CA PRO A 4 -2.59 -3.35 -17.61
C PRO A 4 -3.07 -4.74 -17.18
N GLN A 5 -2.30 -5.76 -17.52
CA GLN A 5 -2.55 -7.10 -17.01
C GLN A 5 -2.46 -7.11 -15.48
N GLY A 6 -3.28 -7.92 -14.86
CA GLY A 6 -3.25 -8.08 -13.41
C GLY A 6 -3.88 -6.93 -12.65
N VAL A 7 -4.77 -6.18 -13.26
CA VAL A 7 -5.47 -5.06 -12.61
C VAL A 7 -6.96 -5.24 -12.76
N SER A 8 -7.70 -4.96 -11.70
CA SER A 8 -9.17 -4.92 -11.71
C SER A 8 -9.66 -3.61 -11.11
N MET A 9 -10.68 -3.02 -11.72
CA MET A 9 -11.32 -1.81 -11.20
C MET A 9 -12.57 -2.13 -10.38
N GLU A 10 -12.86 -3.40 -10.15
CA GLU A 10 -13.98 -3.81 -9.30
C GLU A 10 -13.74 -3.42 -7.86
N GLN A 11 -14.80 -2.98 -7.18
CA GLN A 11 -14.78 -2.81 -5.74
C GLN A 11 -15.21 -4.14 -5.11
N ALA A 12 -14.24 -4.89 -4.59
CA ALA A 12 -14.49 -6.19 -3.99
C ALA A 12 -15.01 -6.05 -2.56
N LEU A 13 -15.86 -6.99 -2.15
CA LEU A 13 -16.19 -7.17 -0.74
C LEU A 13 -15.10 -8.04 -0.13
N LEU A 14 -14.35 -7.50 0.82
CA LEU A 14 -13.15 -8.18 1.33
C LEU A 14 -13.49 -9.35 2.24
N GLY A 15 -14.61 -9.30 2.94
CA GLY A 15 -15.04 -10.38 3.84
C GLY A 15 -14.33 -10.39 5.19
N PHE A 16 -13.60 -9.35 5.52
CA PHE A 16 -12.95 -9.19 6.82
C PHE A 16 -12.92 -7.71 7.20
N ASP A 17 -12.70 -7.44 8.49
CA ASP A 17 -12.57 -6.08 9.00
C ASP A 17 -11.25 -5.48 8.58
N TYR A 18 -11.28 -4.20 8.22
CA TYR A 18 -10.08 -3.48 7.80
C TYR A 18 -10.10 -2.06 8.33
N SER A 19 -8.96 -1.40 8.30
CA SER A 19 -8.83 0.00 8.68
C SER A 19 -7.74 0.67 7.85
N ALA A 20 -7.79 1.99 7.75
CA ALA A 20 -6.79 2.75 7.00
C ALA A 20 -5.40 2.46 7.54
N PRO A 21 -4.38 2.30 6.67
CA PRO A 21 -3.03 1.94 7.10
C PRO A 21 -2.25 3.09 7.70
N VAL A 22 -2.72 4.32 7.54
CA VAL A 22 -2.05 5.51 8.07
C VAL A 22 -3.07 6.64 8.20
N ALA A 23 -2.86 7.52 9.17
CA ALA A 23 -3.62 8.77 9.25
C ALA A 23 -2.98 9.76 8.29
N GLY A 24 -3.51 9.82 7.08
CA GLY A 24 -2.94 10.64 6.02
C GLY A 24 -4.00 11.00 4.98
N THR A 25 -3.60 11.81 4.02
CA THR A 25 -4.49 12.25 2.94
C THR A 25 -4.05 11.65 1.62
N LEU A 26 -5.02 11.33 0.77
CA LEU A 26 -4.72 10.81 -0.56
C LEU A 26 -3.97 11.86 -1.38
N SER A 27 -2.75 11.56 -1.78
CA SER A 27 -1.94 12.45 -2.60
C SER A 27 -1.79 11.97 -4.03
N SER A 28 -1.95 10.67 -4.27
CA SER A 28 -1.91 10.12 -5.63
C SER A 28 -2.79 8.88 -5.68
N GLY A 29 -3.71 8.86 -6.64
CA GLY A 29 -4.69 7.77 -6.79
C GLY A 29 -4.18 6.60 -7.59
N PHE A 30 -4.95 5.53 -7.57
CA PHE A 30 -4.73 4.32 -8.34
C PHE A 30 -5.06 4.57 -9.81
N GLY A 31 -4.28 4.01 -10.71
CA GLY A 31 -4.57 4.07 -12.13
C GLY A 31 -3.57 4.92 -12.90
N TYR A 32 -3.96 5.29 -14.12
CA TYR A 32 -3.11 6.12 -14.96
C TYR A 32 -3.01 7.54 -14.42
N ARG A 33 -1.81 8.11 -14.46
CA ARG A 33 -1.58 9.48 -14.02
C ARG A 33 -2.16 10.44 -15.06
N GLU A 34 -2.80 11.52 -14.58
CA GLU A 34 -3.42 12.51 -15.43
C GLU A 34 -2.43 13.32 -16.27
N HIS A 35 -1.26 13.57 -15.70
CA HIS A 35 -0.25 14.41 -16.35
C HIS A 35 1.06 13.64 -16.43
N PRO A 36 1.16 12.71 -17.38
CA PRO A 36 2.40 11.95 -17.54
C PRO A 36 3.52 12.87 -17.98
N THR A 37 4.68 12.71 -17.39
CA THR A 37 5.87 13.40 -17.81
C THR A 37 6.46 12.73 -19.04
N GLU A 38 7.05 13.52 -19.94
CA GLU A 38 7.77 13.04 -21.13
C GLU A 38 6.91 12.19 -22.07
N GLY A 39 5.61 12.41 -22.06
CA GLY A 39 4.71 11.73 -22.97
C GLY A 39 4.45 10.26 -22.65
N GLU A 40 4.95 9.75 -21.54
CA GLU A 40 4.70 8.38 -21.11
C GLU A 40 3.62 8.32 -20.05
N GLU A 41 2.60 7.52 -20.29
CA GLU A 41 1.63 7.21 -19.26
C GLU A 41 2.20 6.13 -18.35
N ARG A 42 2.05 6.35 -17.05
CA ARG A 42 2.43 5.35 -16.05
C ARG A 42 1.24 4.97 -15.23
N PHE A 43 1.06 3.67 -15.06
CA PHE A 43 -0.01 3.16 -14.22
C PHE A 43 0.48 3.10 -12.78
N HIS A 44 -0.30 3.66 -11.86
CA HIS A 44 -0.01 3.64 -10.43
C HIS A 44 -0.77 2.47 -9.80
N TYR A 45 -0.04 1.47 -9.31
CA TYR A 45 -0.62 0.19 -8.86
C TYR A 45 -1.10 0.23 -7.41
N GLY A 46 -1.05 1.36 -6.78
CA GLY A 46 -1.50 1.55 -5.41
C GLY A 46 -2.00 2.97 -5.23
N VAL A 47 -2.11 3.38 -3.98
CA VAL A 47 -2.41 4.78 -3.63
C VAL A 47 -1.29 5.32 -2.76
N ASP A 48 -1.05 6.62 -2.85
CA ASP A 48 -0.11 7.30 -1.99
C ASP A 48 -0.88 8.13 -0.98
N LEU A 49 -0.53 7.96 0.28
CA LEU A 49 -1.16 8.65 1.40
C LEU A 49 -0.11 9.54 2.06
N ALA A 50 -0.27 10.85 1.91
CA ALA A 50 0.68 11.82 2.48
C ALA A 50 0.59 11.79 4.00
N ALA A 51 1.73 11.70 4.65
CA ALA A 51 1.84 11.71 6.10
C ALA A 51 3.28 12.08 6.46
N ASP A 52 3.49 12.56 7.67
CA ASP A 52 4.83 12.96 8.11
C ASP A 52 5.76 11.77 8.29
N THR A 53 7.04 12.00 8.06
CA THR A 53 8.06 10.99 8.38
C THR A 53 7.95 10.60 9.84
N GLY A 54 7.92 9.29 10.09
CA GLY A 54 7.79 8.75 11.44
C GLY A 54 6.34 8.46 11.85
N ALA A 55 5.34 8.88 11.07
CA ALA A 55 3.95 8.55 11.36
C ALA A 55 3.78 7.02 11.35
N GLU A 56 2.92 6.52 12.23
CA GLU A 56 2.72 5.08 12.36
C GLU A 56 1.99 4.51 11.16
N VAL A 57 2.57 3.46 10.58
CA VAL A 57 1.92 2.63 9.59
C VAL A 57 1.30 1.45 10.34
N ARG A 58 -0.02 1.29 10.19
CA ARG A 58 -0.78 0.29 10.90
C ARG A 58 -1.30 -0.76 9.94
N CYS A 59 -1.33 -2.00 10.39
CA CYS A 59 -1.76 -3.11 9.54
C CYS A 59 -3.23 -2.94 9.13
N PHE A 60 -3.48 -3.10 7.85
CA PHE A 60 -4.80 -2.93 7.25
C PHE A 60 -5.84 -3.89 7.81
N ALA A 61 -5.46 -5.13 8.06
CA ALA A 61 -6.32 -6.21 8.54
C ALA A 61 -5.46 -7.29 9.18
N ASP A 62 -6.09 -8.20 9.92
CA ASP A 62 -5.39 -9.34 10.49
C ASP A 62 -4.68 -10.13 9.39
N GLY A 63 -3.51 -10.64 9.66
CA GLY A 63 -2.76 -11.43 8.70
C GLY A 63 -1.40 -11.88 9.19
N THR A 64 -0.56 -12.24 8.24
CA THR A 64 0.81 -12.69 8.50
C THR A 64 1.76 -11.89 7.61
N VAL A 65 2.84 -11.37 8.20
CA VAL A 65 3.87 -10.68 7.43
C VAL A 65 4.61 -11.71 6.58
N THR A 66 4.56 -11.56 5.26
CA THR A 66 5.17 -12.51 4.34
C THR A 66 6.49 -12.03 3.76
N ALA A 67 6.73 -10.72 3.80
CA ALA A 67 7.99 -10.16 3.29
C ALA A 67 8.32 -8.87 4.00
N VAL A 68 9.60 -8.65 4.23
CA VAL A 68 10.18 -7.39 4.67
C VAL A 68 11.43 -7.19 3.82
N GLY A 69 11.54 -6.06 3.16
CA GLY A 69 12.66 -5.83 2.25
C GLY A 69 13.00 -4.37 2.05
N ASP A 70 13.98 -4.16 1.19
CA ASP A 70 14.46 -2.83 0.82
C ASP A 70 14.86 -2.89 -0.65
N SER A 71 14.11 -2.19 -1.49
CA SER A 71 14.36 -2.17 -2.92
C SER A 71 14.61 -0.75 -3.42
N SER A 72 15.17 -0.63 -4.62
CA SER A 72 15.44 0.69 -5.18
C SER A 72 14.17 1.47 -5.48
N SER A 73 13.06 0.78 -5.81
CA SER A 73 11.80 1.44 -6.13
C SER A 73 10.93 1.65 -4.90
N TYR A 74 10.66 0.61 -4.14
CA TYR A 74 9.80 0.69 -2.94
C TYR A 74 10.50 1.27 -1.71
N GLY A 75 11.84 1.27 -1.69
CA GLY A 75 12.55 1.54 -0.45
C GLY A 75 12.26 0.45 0.56
N ARG A 76 12.19 0.80 1.82
CA ARG A 76 11.83 -0.15 2.88
C ARG A 76 10.35 -0.44 2.81
N TYR A 77 10.02 -1.72 2.76
CA TYR A 77 8.63 -2.14 2.59
C TYR A 77 8.34 -3.43 3.34
N CYS A 78 7.07 -3.71 3.55
CA CYS A 78 6.61 -5.02 4.03
C CYS A 78 5.32 -5.40 3.33
N VAL A 79 5.04 -6.70 3.34
CA VAL A 79 3.84 -7.28 2.75
C VAL A 79 3.15 -8.13 3.81
N VAL A 80 1.83 -8.01 3.90
CA VAL A 80 1.01 -8.80 4.81
C VAL A 80 0.00 -9.59 3.99
N ALA A 81 -0.08 -10.89 4.25
CA ALA A 81 -1.10 -11.77 3.64
C ALA A 81 -2.31 -11.85 4.55
N HIS A 82 -3.48 -11.69 3.97
CA HIS A 82 -4.77 -11.74 4.67
C HIS A 82 -5.58 -12.95 4.18
N GLU A 83 -6.71 -13.21 4.82
CA GLU A 83 -7.58 -14.28 4.38
C GLU A 83 -8.18 -13.98 3.00
N GLY A 84 -8.65 -15.01 2.32
CA GLY A 84 -9.29 -14.86 1.00
C GLY A 84 -8.35 -14.58 -0.15
N GLY A 85 -7.04 -14.79 0.03
CA GLY A 85 -6.05 -14.55 -1.03
C GLY A 85 -5.65 -13.09 -1.18
N TYR A 86 -6.04 -12.22 -0.25
CA TYR A 86 -5.68 -10.81 -0.27
C TYR A 86 -4.32 -10.58 0.33
N SER A 87 -3.62 -9.56 -0.16
CA SER A 87 -2.37 -9.09 0.45
C SER A 87 -2.27 -7.58 0.34
N THR A 88 -1.51 -6.97 1.25
CA THR A 88 -1.26 -5.54 1.26
C THR A 88 0.23 -5.28 1.34
N LEU A 89 0.66 -4.22 0.66
CA LEU A 89 2.06 -3.81 0.63
C LEU A 89 2.17 -2.36 1.12
N TYR A 90 3.16 -2.11 1.95
CA TYR A 90 3.42 -0.83 2.61
C TYR A 90 4.84 -0.40 2.28
N ALA A 91 5.01 0.65 1.50
CA ALA A 91 6.30 1.03 0.94
C ALA A 91 6.73 2.45 1.28
N HIS A 92 7.98 2.74 0.98
CA HIS A 92 8.68 4.00 1.27
C HIS A 92 8.80 4.28 2.75
N CYS A 93 8.82 3.22 3.56
CA CYS A 93 8.91 3.35 5.01
C CYS A 93 10.31 3.83 5.41
N SER A 94 10.38 4.64 6.47
CA SER A 94 11.66 4.95 7.11
C SER A 94 12.15 3.76 7.90
N ARG A 95 11.21 2.93 8.38
CA ARG A 95 11.52 1.79 9.22
C ARG A 95 10.35 0.81 9.19
N VAL A 96 10.66 -0.48 9.09
CA VAL A 96 9.67 -1.55 9.26
C VAL A 96 9.91 -2.19 10.62
N THR A 97 8.88 -2.20 11.47
CA THR A 97 8.99 -2.74 12.83
C THR A 97 8.50 -4.17 12.95
N ALA A 98 7.75 -4.65 11.97
CA ALA A 98 7.25 -6.03 11.94
C ALA A 98 8.31 -6.95 11.35
N SER A 99 8.27 -8.21 11.73
CA SER A 99 9.20 -9.24 11.23
C SER A 99 8.48 -10.21 10.32
N SER A 100 9.17 -10.66 9.28
CA SER A 100 8.65 -11.67 8.35
C SER A 100 8.29 -12.95 9.12
N GLY A 101 7.17 -13.55 8.77
CA GLY A 101 6.67 -14.79 9.39
C GLY A 101 5.82 -14.58 10.63
N THR A 102 5.62 -13.35 11.08
CA THR A 102 4.86 -13.08 12.31
C THR A 102 3.39 -12.74 12.01
N ALA A 103 2.51 -13.13 12.91
CA ALA A 103 1.10 -12.76 12.86
C ALA A 103 0.94 -11.32 13.30
N VAL A 104 0.06 -10.58 12.63
CA VAL A 104 -0.24 -9.19 12.95
C VAL A 104 -1.75 -9.00 12.99
N LYS A 105 -2.19 -8.01 13.75
CA LYS A 105 -3.61 -7.69 13.90
C LYS A 105 -3.91 -6.38 13.18
N ARG A 106 -5.16 -6.24 12.75
CA ARG A 106 -5.67 -4.98 12.21
C ARG A 106 -5.35 -3.84 13.18
N GLY A 107 -4.79 -2.75 12.66
CA GLY A 107 -4.45 -1.58 13.46
C GLY A 107 -3.14 -1.67 14.22
N GLN A 108 -2.46 -2.81 14.18
CA GLN A 108 -1.16 -2.96 14.82
C GLN A 108 -0.10 -2.16 14.06
N LYS A 109 0.75 -1.43 14.76
CA LYS A 109 1.88 -0.74 14.13
C LYS A 109 2.84 -1.75 13.53
N ILE A 110 3.16 -1.57 12.24
CA ILE A 110 4.08 -2.46 11.52
C ILE A 110 5.25 -1.71 10.89
N ALA A 111 5.16 -0.37 10.78
CA ALA A 111 6.21 0.42 10.13
C ALA A 111 6.04 1.90 10.48
N GLU A 112 6.94 2.72 9.96
CA GLU A 112 6.87 4.18 10.07
C GLU A 112 7.04 4.80 8.69
N VAL A 113 6.27 5.84 8.41
CA VAL A 113 6.31 6.55 7.13
C VAL A 113 7.68 7.17 6.92
N GLY A 114 8.13 7.17 5.68
CA GLY A 114 9.37 7.80 5.27
C GLY A 114 9.32 8.24 3.82
N GLU A 115 10.49 8.33 3.22
CA GLU A 115 10.63 8.66 1.80
C GLU A 115 11.78 7.87 1.18
N THR A 116 11.95 6.63 1.62
CA THR A 116 12.98 5.74 1.06
C THR A 116 12.54 5.22 -0.32
N GLY A 117 13.50 4.79 -1.12
CA GLY A 117 13.24 4.37 -2.48
C GLY A 117 12.98 5.55 -3.40
N MET A 118 12.11 5.36 -4.38
CA MET A 118 11.80 6.40 -5.38
C MET A 118 10.64 7.29 -4.92
N ALA A 119 10.80 7.93 -3.78
CA ALA A 119 9.82 8.84 -3.23
C ALA A 119 10.34 10.28 -3.30
N THR A 120 9.45 11.23 -3.57
CA THR A 120 9.80 12.65 -3.67
C THR A 120 9.35 13.45 -2.44
N GLY A 121 8.80 12.79 -1.46
CA GLY A 121 8.36 13.39 -0.20
C GLY A 121 7.78 12.32 0.69
N PRO A 122 7.56 12.61 1.98
CA PRO A 122 7.08 11.59 2.90
C PRO A 122 5.64 11.19 2.61
N HIS A 123 5.44 9.91 2.40
CA HIS A 123 4.12 9.31 2.17
C HIS A 123 4.21 7.81 2.33
N LEU A 124 3.05 7.19 2.50
CA LEU A 124 2.92 5.74 2.43
C LEU A 124 2.40 5.37 1.05
N HIS A 125 3.11 4.50 0.35
CA HIS A 125 2.58 3.86 -0.85
C HIS A 125 1.96 2.53 -0.41
N PHE A 126 0.68 2.35 -0.71
CA PHE A 126 -0.12 1.22 -0.24
C PHE A 126 -0.74 0.51 -1.43
N GLU A 127 -0.53 -0.81 -1.49
CA GLU A 127 -1.10 -1.66 -2.54
C GLU A 127 -1.99 -2.73 -1.94
N LEU A 128 -3.06 -3.06 -2.66
CA LEU A 128 -3.96 -4.14 -2.32
C LEU A 128 -4.04 -5.09 -3.50
N GLN A 129 -3.82 -6.37 -3.25
CA GLN A 129 -3.90 -7.40 -4.27
C GLN A 129 -4.81 -8.53 -3.80
N ARG A 130 -5.42 -9.21 -4.75
CA ARG A 130 -6.09 -10.48 -4.51
C ARG A 130 -5.54 -11.49 -5.52
N GLU A 131 -4.84 -12.50 -5.01
CA GLU A 131 -4.26 -13.57 -5.83
C GLU A 131 -3.48 -13.02 -7.04
N GLY A 132 -2.65 -12.02 -6.81
CA GLY A 132 -1.82 -11.40 -7.83
C GLY A 132 -2.50 -10.33 -8.68
N THR A 133 -3.77 -10.06 -8.47
CA THR A 133 -4.48 -8.99 -9.18
C THR A 133 -4.51 -7.74 -8.32
N TYR A 134 -4.02 -6.64 -8.85
CA TYR A 134 -4.04 -5.34 -8.16
C TYR A 134 -5.45 -4.78 -8.18
N LEU A 135 -5.90 -4.30 -7.02
CA LEU A 135 -7.18 -3.65 -6.84
C LEU A 135 -6.96 -2.19 -6.46
N ASN A 136 -7.95 -1.36 -6.71
CA ASN A 136 -7.89 0.05 -6.32
C ASN A 136 -8.13 0.18 -4.81
N PRO A 137 -7.12 0.59 -4.02
CA PRO A 137 -7.30 0.65 -2.56
C PRO A 137 -8.17 1.81 -2.09
N VAL A 138 -8.50 2.75 -2.96
CA VAL A 138 -9.19 4.00 -2.54
C VAL A 138 -10.47 3.76 -1.78
N TYR A 139 -11.16 2.66 -2.07
CA TYR A 139 -12.44 2.34 -1.43
C TYR A 139 -12.30 1.93 0.03
N TYR A 140 -11.09 1.63 0.48
CA TYR A 140 -10.85 1.00 1.78
C TYR A 140 -9.93 1.82 2.70
N VAL A 141 -9.32 2.87 2.19
CA VAL A 141 -8.27 3.59 2.93
C VAL A 141 -8.63 5.02 3.28
N SER A 142 -9.80 5.50 2.87
CA SER A 142 -10.21 6.85 3.23
C SER A 142 -10.38 6.95 4.74
N ALA A 143 -9.66 7.87 5.34
CA ALA A 143 -9.90 8.22 6.73
C ALA A 143 -11.25 8.94 6.79
N LEU A 144 -12.09 8.46 7.61
CA LEU A 144 -13.38 9.11 7.86
C LEU A 144 -13.25 10.07 9.00
#